data_b73298efc0bc9936cfb3c301e89d032f
#
_entry.id   b73298efc0bc9936cfb3c301e89d032f
#
_cell.length_a   1.000
_cell.length_b   1.000
_cell.length_c   1.000
_cell.angle_alpha   90.00
_cell.angle_beta   90.00
_cell.angle_gamma   90.00
#
_symmetry.space_group_name_H-M   'P 1'
#
loop_
_entity.id
_entity.type
_entity.pdbx_description
1 polymer ?
#
loop_
_entity_poly.entity_id
_entity_poly.type
_entity_poly.pdbx_seq_one_letter_code
_entity_poly.pdbx_strand_id
1 'polypeptide(L)'
;MELNIIFNNAIETGKRFRSESRINEKNISLDSIAVKFIKSKIETFENKKVFIIGVGNLSQSILALLHKSEKCFLTMTNRSFRKSIELQKMFERVKTAEFVEKYDVVKKSDIIISATSAPHLVLEKKNMEAILEDGKKRFFLDLAVPRDIDVNIGNISGVQLYHLEDIWEEYNRNIERRDTIVEKYSYIIDEQLSKIHKKIEKRNRYIHIAEKGE
;
A
#
# COMPACT_ATOMS: atom_id res chain seq x y z
N MET A 1 4.49 -40.23 -0.40
CA MET A 1 3.20 -40.26 0.32
C MET A 1 3.22 -39.44 1.63
N GLU A 2 4.31 -39.43 2.42
CA GLU A 2 4.43 -38.57 3.63
C GLU A 2 4.43 -37.08 3.30
N LEU A 3 5.10 -36.69 2.23
CA LEU A 3 5.10 -35.34 1.69
C LEU A 3 3.66 -34.81 1.48
N ASN A 4 2.76 -35.62 0.91
CA ASN A 4 1.36 -35.23 0.71
C ASN A 4 0.62 -34.97 2.03
N ILE A 5 0.93 -35.74 3.07
CA ILE A 5 0.38 -35.54 4.41
C ILE A 5 0.86 -34.22 4.96
N ILE A 6 2.15 -33.93 4.86
CA ILE A 6 2.76 -32.71 5.35
C ILE A 6 2.20 -31.49 4.59
N PHE A 7 2.17 -31.51 3.26
CA PHE A 7 1.67 -30.40 2.46
C PHE A 7 0.20 -30.10 2.71
N ASN A 8 -0.66 -31.12 2.73
CA ASN A 8 -2.09 -30.93 2.98
C ASN A 8 -2.34 -30.33 4.38
N ASN A 9 -1.63 -30.85 5.39
CA ASN A 9 -1.78 -30.30 6.74
C ASN A 9 -1.19 -28.88 6.86
N ALA A 10 -0.10 -28.57 6.17
CA ALA A 10 0.45 -27.21 6.12
C ALA A 10 -0.55 -26.21 5.50
N ILE A 11 -1.22 -26.61 4.41
CA ILE A 11 -2.26 -25.79 3.78
C ILE A 11 -3.46 -25.59 4.73
N GLU A 12 -3.90 -26.66 5.39
CA GLU A 12 -4.99 -26.61 6.37
C GLU A 12 -4.64 -25.72 7.56
N THR A 13 -3.42 -25.89 8.11
CA THR A 13 -2.88 -25.06 9.19
C THR A 13 -2.88 -23.58 8.80
N GLY A 14 -2.37 -23.27 7.60
CA GLY A 14 -2.35 -21.89 7.10
C GLY A 14 -3.75 -21.30 6.89
N LYS A 15 -4.74 -22.11 6.45
CA LYS A 15 -6.14 -21.68 6.36
C LYS A 15 -6.73 -21.40 7.73
N ARG A 16 -6.57 -22.31 8.68
CA ARG A 16 -7.06 -22.20 10.05
C ARG A 16 -6.43 -20.99 10.75
N PHE A 17 -5.11 -20.84 10.65
CA PHE A 17 -4.39 -19.71 11.22
C PHE A 17 -4.93 -18.36 10.68
N ARG A 18 -5.08 -18.23 9.37
CA ARG A 18 -5.65 -17.02 8.76
C ARG A 18 -7.08 -16.73 9.18
N SER A 19 -7.91 -17.80 9.32
CA SER A 19 -9.31 -17.67 9.72
C SER A 19 -9.45 -17.25 11.18
N GLU A 20 -8.73 -17.90 12.11
CA GLU A 20 -8.84 -17.63 13.54
C GLU A 20 -8.14 -16.33 13.95
N SER A 21 -6.94 -16.07 13.41
CA SER A 21 -6.16 -14.86 13.70
C SER A 21 -6.69 -13.61 13.01
N ARG A 22 -7.48 -13.77 11.94
CA ARG A 22 -7.92 -12.71 11.04
C ARG A 22 -6.75 -11.82 10.56
N ILE A 23 -5.54 -12.39 10.46
CA ILE A 23 -4.33 -11.66 10.10
C ILE A 23 -4.44 -11.00 8.73
N ASN A 24 -5.22 -11.59 7.83
CA ASN A 24 -5.46 -11.04 6.49
C ASN A 24 -6.49 -9.91 6.46
N GLU A 25 -7.39 -9.80 7.44
CA GLU A 25 -8.34 -8.68 7.52
C GLU A 25 -7.62 -7.35 7.81
N LYS A 26 -6.37 -7.43 8.28
CA LYS A 26 -5.48 -6.30 8.53
C LYS A 26 -4.35 -6.20 7.49
N ASN A 27 -4.49 -6.87 6.33
CA ASN A 27 -3.58 -6.65 5.21
C ASN A 27 -3.74 -5.20 4.72
N ILE A 28 -2.91 -4.34 5.27
CA ILE A 28 -2.87 -2.95 4.87
C ILE A 28 -1.93 -2.91 3.67
N SER A 29 -2.49 -2.81 2.47
CA SER A 29 -1.74 -2.54 1.25
C SER A 29 -1.11 -1.14 1.31
N LEU A 30 -0.05 -0.92 0.55
CA LEU A 30 0.69 0.35 0.55
C LEU A 30 -0.21 1.56 0.23
N ASP A 31 -1.17 1.40 -0.67
CA ASP A 31 -2.20 2.40 -0.99
C ASP A 31 -3.07 2.75 0.24
N SER A 32 -3.51 1.73 0.99
CA SER A 32 -4.28 1.94 2.22
C SER A 32 -3.46 2.60 3.32
N ILE A 33 -2.17 2.25 3.44
CA ILE A 33 -1.26 2.89 4.41
C ILE A 33 -1.04 4.35 4.01
N ALA A 34 -0.79 4.61 2.72
CA ALA A 34 -0.59 5.96 2.19
C ALA A 34 -1.79 6.87 2.48
N VAL A 35 -3.01 6.40 2.21
CA VAL A 35 -4.24 7.17 2.50
C VAL A 35 -4.40 7.40 4.01
N LYS A 36 -4.14 6.40 4.86
CA LYS A 36 -4.19 6.55 6.31
C LYS A 36 -3.12 7.50 6.82
N PHE A 37 -1.91 7.43 6.26
CA PHE A 37 -0.81 8.32 6.59
C PHE A 37 -1.18 9.79 6.28
N ILE A 38 -1.73 10.05 5.09
CA ILE A 38 -2.23 11.38 4.77
C ILE A 38 -3.28 11.82 5.79
N LYS A 39 -4.26 10.97 6.10
CA LYS A 39 -5.31 11.27 7.10
C LYS A 39 -4.76 11.59 8.49
N SER A 40 -3.65 10.97 8.89
CA SER A 40 -3.02 11.26 10.19
C SER A 40 -2.34 12.62 10.24
N LYS A 41 -2.04 13.23 9.08
CA LYS A 41 -1.34 14.51 8.94
C LYS A 41 -2.25 15.68 8.57
N ILE A 42 -3.42 15.37 8.00
CA ILE A 42 -4.44 16.36 7.64
C ILE A 42 -5.71 16.06 8.43
N GLU A 43 -6.49 17.06 8.75
CA GLU A 43 -7.74 16.89 9.50
C GLU A 43 -8.81 16.15 8.68
N THR A 44 -8.92 16.48 7.39
CA THR A 44 -9.95 15.91 6.51
C THR A 44 -9.56 16.03 5.04
N PHE A 45 -10.06 15.09 4.23
CA PHE A 45 -10.03 15.19 2.78
C PHE A 45 -11.21 15.99 2.21
N GLU A 46 -12.21 16.27 3.02
CA GLU A 46 -13.44 16.93 2.54
C GLU A 46 -13.12 18.29 1.91
N ASN A 47 -13.61 18.47 0.68
CA ASN A 47 -13.37 19.65 -0.16
C ASN A 47 -11.90 19.93 -0.52
N LYS A 48 -10.96 19.02 -0.20
CA LYS A 48 -9.55 19.15 -0.60
C LYS A 48 -9.38 18.82 -2.08
N LYS A 49 -8.47 19.52 -2.73
CA LYS A 49 -8.03 19.25 -4.09
C LYS A 49 -6.81 18.34 -4.04
N VAL A 50 -6.99 17.11 -4.47
CA VAL A 50 -5.94 16.08 -4.51
C VAL A 50 -5.46 15.91 -5.92
N PHE A 51 -4.16 16.04 -6.12
CA PHE A 51 -3.49 15.83 -7.39
C PHE A 51 -2.63 14.56 -7.33
N ILE A 52 -2.88 13.64 -8.27
CA ILE A 52 -2.14 12.38 -8.37
C ILE A 52 -1.32 12.39 -9.66
N ILE A 53 0.00 12.21 -9.52
CA ILE A 53 0.94 12.15 -10.62
C ILE A 53 1.35 10.70 -10.84
N GLY A 54 1.05 10.17 -12.03
CA GLY A 54 1.23 8.78 -12.40
C GLY A 54 -0.09 8.02 -12.48
N VAL A 55 -0.10 6.95 -13.28
CA VAL A 55 -1.24 6.05 -13.51
C VAL A 55 -0.84 4.58 -13.38
N GLY A 56 0.21 4.31 -12.60
CA GLY A 56 0.61 2.96 -12.21
C GLY A 56 -0.40 2.31 -11.26
N ASN A 57 -0.21 1.02 -10.95
CA ASN A 57 -1.13 0.26 -10.10
C ASN A 57 -1.34 0.93 -8.73
N LEU A 58 -0.28 1.44 -8.10
CA LEU A 58 -0.35 2.12 -6.81
C LEU A 58 -1.21 3.39 -6.90
N SER A 59 -0.95 4.25 -7.90
CA SER A 59 -1.73 5.47 -8.13
C SER A 59 -3.21 5.17 -8.37
N GLN A 60 -3.51 4.13 -9.15
CA GLN A 60 -4.88 3.70 -9.43
C GLN A 60 -5.59 3.20 -8.16
N SER A 61 -4.90 2.41 -7.33
CA SER A 61 -5.46 1.92 -6.07
C SER A 61 -5.72 3.06 -5.08
N ILE A 62 -4.80 4.02 -4.95
CA ILE A 62 -5.00 5.22 -4.13
C ILE A 62 -6.18 6.04 -4.66
N LEU A 63 -6.25 6.26 -5.97
CA LEU A 63 -7.35 6.96 -6.62
C LEU A 63 -8.70 6.31 -6.30
N ALA A 64 -8.79 4.98 -6.45
CA ALA A 64 -10.01 4.22 -6.16
C ALA A 64 -10.44 4.34 -4.69
N LEU A 65 -9.48 4.26 -3.76
CA LEU A 65 -9.77 4.44 -2.33
C LEU A 65 -10.30 5.84 -2.03
N LEU A 66 -9.65 6.89 -2.55
CA LEU A 66 -10.07 8.27 -2.34
C LEU A 66 -11.42 8.56 -3.01
N HIS A 67 -11.63 8.04 -4.22
CA HIS A 67 -12.90 8.20 -4.93
C HIS A 67 -14.07 7.55 -4.19
N LYS A 68 -13.85 6.38 -3.56
CA LYS A 68 -14.87 5.63 -2.84
C LYS A 68 -15.18 6.22 -1.46
N SER A 69 -14.14 6.64 -0.73
CA SER A 69 -14.27 6.92 0.71
C SER A 69 -14.25 8.41 1.06
N GLU A 70 -13.80 9.29 0.15
CA GLU A 70 -13.55 10.69 0.48
C GLU A 70 -14.32 11.66 -0.43
N LYS A 71 -14.78 12.74 0.18
CA LYS A 71 -15.45 13.85 -0.54
C LYS A 71 -14.42 14.89 -0.97
N CYS A 72 -13.47 14.51 -1.83
CA CYS A 72 -12.43 15.39 -2.35
C CYS A 72 -12.53 15.56 -3.87
N PHE A 73 -11.85 16.58 -4.40
CA PHE A 73 -11.72 16.82 -5.82
C PHE A 73 -10.44 16.16 -6.32
N LEU A 74 -10.57 15.17 -7.19
CA LEU A 74 -9.46 14.36 -7.69
C LEU A 74 -9.06 14.85 -9.08
N THR A 75 -7.76 15.16 -9.25
CA THR A 75 -7.15 15.43 -10.55
C THR A 75 -5.95 14.50 -10.71
N MET A 76 -5.77 13.96 -11.90
CA MET A 76 -4.63 13.10 -12.20
C MET A 76 -3.91 13.55 -13.47
N THR A 77 -2.63 13.22 -13.54
CA THR A 77 -1.82 13.37 -14.74
C THR A 77 -0.87 12.21 -14.95
N ASN A 78 -0.48 12.02 -16.19
CA ASN A 78 0.59 11.09 -16.55
C ASN A 78 1.30 11.58 -17.82
N ARG A 79 2.57 11.22 -17.99
CA ARG A 79 3.30 11.54 -19.23
C ARG A 79 2.55 11.04 -20.48
N SER A 80 1.97 9.86 -20.44
CA SER A 80 1.05 9.38 -21.45
C SER A 80 -0.37 9.82 -21.10
N PHE A 81 -0.80 10.97 -21.58
CA PHE A 81 -2.11 11.56 -21.31
C PHE A 81 -3.28 10.62 -21.66
N ARG A 82 -3.14 9.83 -22.72
CA ARG A 82 -4.13 8.82 -23.12
C ARG A 82 -4.50 7.87 -21.98
N LYS A 83 -3.50 7.40 -21.22
CA LYS A 83 -3.73 6.52 -20.06
C LYS A 83 -4.54 7.20 -18.96
N SER A 84 -4.34 8.50 -18.75
CA SER A 84 -5.12 9.28 -17.78
C SER A 84 -6.59 9.40 -18.22
N ILE A 85 -6.84 9.61 -19.49
CA ILE A 85 -8.21 9.67 -20.04
C ILE A 85 -8.91 8.30 -19.95
N GLU A 86 -8.22 7.20 -20.19
CA GLU A 86 -8.78 5.85 -20.05
C GLU A 86 -9.24 5.61 -18.60
N LEU A 87 -8.44 6.02 -17.61
CA LEU A 87 -8.82 5.93 -16.20
C LEU A 87 -9.96 6.88 -15.82
N GLN A 88 -9.99 8.08 -16.38
CA GLN A 88 -11.08 9.02 -16.12
C GLN A 88 -12.45 8.43 -16.48
N LYS A 89 -12.52 7.62 -17.55
CA LYS A 89 -13.76 6.93 -17.94
C LYS A 89 -14.28 5.96 -16.88
N MET A 90 -13.40 5.46 -16.02
CA MET A 90 -13.75 4.53 -14.93
C MET A 90 -14.18 5.25 -13.65
N PHE A 91 -13.91 6.56 -13.51
CA PHE A 91 -14.13 7.33 -12.29
C PHE A 91 -14.76 8.68 -12.61
N GLU A 92 -16.08 8.80 -12.50
CA GLU A 92 -16.87 9.97 -12.90
C GLU A 92 -16.42 11.31 -12.25
N ARG A 93 -15.84 11.27 -11.03
CA ARG A 93 -15.42 12.47 -10.29
C ARG A 93 -13.96 12.85 -10.47
N VAL A 94 -13.24 12.15 -11.36
CA VAL A 94 -11.81 12.39 -11.58
C VAL A 94 -11.62 13.27 -12.80
N LYS A 95 -10.83 14.33 -12.65
CA LYS A 95 -10.36 15.17 -13.75
C LYS A 95 -8.98 14.73 -14.19
N THR A 96 -8.67 14.96 -15.46
CA THR A 96 -7.32 14.77 -16.00
C THR A 96 -6.73 16.12 -16.39
N ALA A 97 -5.42 16.24 -16.26
CA ALA A 97 -4.64 17.37 -16.74
C ALA A 97 -3.49 16.88 -17.62
N GLU A 98 -3.07 17.68 -18.57
CA GLU A 98 -1.88 17.37 -19.34
C GLU A 98 -0.63 17.44 -18.46
N PHE A 99 0.38 16.61 -18.76
CA PHE A 99 1.57 16.52 -17.93
C PHE A 99 2.37 17.83 -17.88
N VAL A 100 2.30 18.63 -18.94
CA VAL A 100 2.92 19.96 -19.02
C VAL A 100 2.29 20.93 -18.04
N GLU A 101 1.01 20.79 -17.72
CA GLU A 101 0.25 21.65 -16.82
C GLU A 101 0.44 21.29 -15.33
N LYS A 102 1.28 20.30 -15.01
CA LYS A 102 1.41 19.77 -13.64
C LYS A 102 1.69 20.83 -12.58
N TYR A 103 2.48 21.85 -12.90
CA TYR A 103 2.81 22.94 -11.97
C TYR A 103 1.61 23.83 -11.66
N ASP A 104 0.78 24.12 -12.66
CA ASP A 104 -0.46 24.90 -12.48
C ASP A 104 -1.49 24.12 -11.64
N VAL A 105 -1.52 22.79 -11.80
CA VAL A 105 -2.37 21.93 -10.98
C VAL A 105 -1.85 21.86 -9.54
N VAL A 106 -0.54 21.74 -9.33
CA VAL A 106 0.08 21.78 -7.99
C VAL A 106 -0.26 23.08 -7.27
N LYS A 107 -0.16 24.23 -7.94
CA LYS A 107 -0.53 25.53 -7.37
C LYS A 107 -1.95 25.54 -6.78
N LYS A 108 -2.88 24.87 -7.46
CA LYS A 108 -4.30 24.82 -7.07
C LYS A 108 -4.62 23.73 -6.07
N SER A 109 -3.73 22.77 -5.87
CA SER A 109 -3.95 21.57 -5.05
C SER A 109 -3.61 21.78 -3.58
N ASP A 110 -4.20 20.98 -2.72
CA ASP A 110 -3.93 20.92 -1.28
C ASP A 110 -3.04 19.72 -0.94
N ILE A 111 -3.23 18.63 -1.68
CA ILE A 111 -2.51 17.37 -1.50
C ILE A 111 -1.97 16.93 -2.85
N ILE A 112 -0.69 16.59 -2.90
CA ILE A 112 0.00 16.11 -4.09
C ILE A 112 0.58 14.73 -3.78
N ILE A 113 0.23 13.74 -4.58
CA ILE A 113 0.72 12.36 -4.45
C ILE A 113 1.42 12.01 -5.76
N SER A 114 2.70 11.66 -5.69
CA SER A 114 3.46 11.21 -6.85
C SER A 114 3.84 9.73 -6.70
N ALA A 115 3.55 8.95 -7.74
CA ALA A 115 3.88 7.52 -7.80
C ALA A 115 4.11 7.13 -9.26
N THR A 116 5.21 7.61 -9.84
CA THR A 116 5.60 7.29 -11.20
C THR A 116 6.80 6.32 -11.23
N SER A 117 7.12 5.83 -12.39
CA SER A 117 8.36 5.10 -12.67
C SER A 117 9.36 5.96 -13.46
N ALA A 118 9.28 7.28 -13.31
CA ALA A 118 10.20 8.19 -14.00
C ALA A 118 11.62 8.02 -13.43
N PRO A 119 12.66 7.98 -14.30
CA PRO A 119 14.03 7.90 -13.84
C PRO A 119 14.59 9.25 -13.35
N HIS A 120 13.78 10.32 -13.44
CA HIS A 120 14.17 11.70 -13.10
C HIS A 120 13.10 12.36 -12.28
N LEU A 121 13.49 13.45 -11.59
CA LEU A 121 12.54 14.28 -10.87
C LEU A 121 11.40 14.76 -11.78
N VAL A 122 10.18 14.62 -11.31
CA VAL A 122 8.94 15.08 -11.96
C VAL A 122 8.60 16.50 -11.51
N LEU A 123 8.82 16.79 -10.22
CA LEU A 123 8.67 18.10 -9.62
C LEU A 123 10.03 18.59 -9.13
N GLU A 124 10.55 19.63 -9.78
CA GLU A 124 11.84 20.24 -9.46
C GLU A 124 11.65 21.53 -8.68
N LYS A 125 12.49 21.77 -7.66
CA LYS A 125 12.42 22.95 -6.79
C LYS A 125 12.42 24.27 -7.59
N LYS A 126 13.30 24.40 -8.58
CA LYS A 126 13.42 25.62 -9.39
C LYS A 126 12.11 26.06 -10.06
N ASN A 127 11.21 25.12 -10.37
CA ASN A 127 9.92 25.37 -11.00
C ASN A 127 8.78 25.53 -9.96
N MET A 128 9.05 25.19 -8.70
CA MET A 128 8.05 25.17 -7.63
C MET A 128 8.15 26.37 -6.69
N GLU A 129 9.33 26.96 -6.56
CA GLU A 129 9.62 28.00 -5.57
C GLU A 129 8.65 29.18 -5.69
N ALA A 130 8.56 29.79 -6.86
CA ALA A 130 7.61 30.91 -7.11
C ALA A 130 6.13 30.53 -7.02
N ILE A 131 5.81 29.23 -7.21
CA ILE A 131 4.45 28.73 -7.17
C ILE A 131 3.96 28.53 -5.73
N LEU A 132 4.86 28.16 -4.83
CA LEU A 132 4.57 27.78 -3.45
C LEU A 132 4.77 28.91 -2.44
N GLU A 133 5.28 30.06 -2.85
CA GLU A 133 5.43 31.26 -2.01
C GLU A 133 4.11 31.97 -1.68
N ASP A 134 2.98 31.37 -2.04
CA ASP A 134 1.64 31.93 -1.77
C ASP A 134 1.15 31.72 -0.31
N GLY A 135 2.00 31.13 0.55
CA GLY A 135 1.68 30.84 1.95
C GLY A 135 0.65 29.73 2.19
N LYS A 136 0.14 29.12 1.13
CA LYS A 136 -0.83 28.01 1.24
C LYS A 136 -0.13 26.75 1.76
N LYS A 137 -0.72 26.14 2.79
CA LYS A 137 -0.25 24.84 3.29
C LYS A 137 -0.55 23.75 2.26
N ARG A 138 0.48 22.97 1.92
CA ARG A 138 0.35 21.84 0.98
C ARG A 138 1.03 20.60 1.54
N PHE A 139 0.38 19.47 1.28
CA PHE A 139 0.89 18.16 1.63
C PHE A 139 1.41 17.46 0.38
N PHE A 140 2.64 17.03 0.39
CA PHE A 140 3.27 16.25 -0.68
C PHE A 140 3.62 14.86 -0.17
N LEU A 141 3.33 13.85 -0.98
CA LEU A 141 3.69 12.46 -0.73
C LEU A 141 4.35 11.86 -1.98
N ASP A 142 5.63 11.57 -1.86
CA ASP A 142 6.41 10.91 -2.91
C ASP A 142 6.52 9.41 -2.62
N LEU A 143 5.87 8.60 -3.45
CA LEU A 143 5.85 7.14 -3.37
C LEU A 143 6.74 6.49 -4.44
N ALA A 144 7.46 7.30 -5.21
CA ALA A 144 8.26 6.82 -6.33
C ALA A 144 9.66 6.37 -5.90
N VAL A 145 10.17 5.36 -6.59
CA VAL A 145 11.58 4.92 -6.50
C VAL A 145 12.10 4.76 -7.94
N PRO A 146 13.06 5.61 -8.35
CA PRO A 146 13.64 6.76 -7.65
C PRO A 146 12.63 7.89 -7.40
N ARG A 147 12.97 8.86 -6.54
CA ARG A 147 12.09 9.96 -6.14
C ARG A 147 11.62 10.79 -7.32
N ASP A 148 10.35 11.14 -7.32
CA ASP A 148 9.71 12.04 -8.28
C ASP A 148 9.84 13.53 -7.87
N ILE A 149 9.94 13.80 -6.55
CA ILE A 149 9.88 15.14 -5.98
C ILE A 149 11.25 15.53 -5.41
N ASP A 150 11.75 16.70 -5.81
CA ASP A 150 12.98 17.25 -5.25
C ASP A 150 12.82 17.47 -3.74
N VAL A 151 13.69 16.87 -2.95
CA VAL A 151 13.66 16.94 -1.47
C VAL A 151 13.71 18.37 -0.94
N ASN A 152 14.35 19.26 -1.68
CA ASN A 152 14.47 20.68 -1.31
C ASN A 152 13.13 21.45 -1.39
N ILE A 153 12.11 20.87 -1.99
CA ILE A 153 10.74 21.43 -1.97
C ILE A 153 10.20 21.43 -0.54
N GLY A 154 10.58 20.45 0.29
CA GLY A 154 10.21 20.39 1.69
C GLY A 154 10.73 21.57 2.54
N ASN A 155 11.72 22.32 2.05
CA ASN A 155 12.25 23.51 2.73
C ASN A 155 11.44 24.78 2.42
N ILE A 156 10.45 24.72 1.54
CA ILE A 156 9.60 25.88 1.19
C ILE A 156 8.53 26.03 2.29
N SER A 157 8.33 27.26 2.74
CA SER A 157 7.34 27.55 3.79
C SER A 157 5.93 27.09 3.40
N GLY A 158 5.24 26.42 4.31
CA GLY A 158 3.91 25.88 4.08
C GLY A 158 3.89 24.50 3.41
N VAL A 159 5.04 23.96 3.00
CA VAL A 159 5.12 22.61 2.42
C VAL A 159 5.42 21.56 3.49
N GLN A 160 4.65 20.49 3.47
CA GLN A 160 4.94 19.26 4.18
C GLN A 160 5.24 18.18 3.14
N LEU A 161 6.49 17.74 3.05
CA LEU A 161 6.93 16.73 2.09
C LEU A 161 7.27 15.44 2.85
N TYR A 162 6.65 14.36 2.43
CA TYR A 162 6.88 13.01 2.94
C TYR A 162 7.24 12.06 1.80
N HIS A 163 7.96 11.01 2.14
CA HIS A 163 8.46 10.01 1.22
C HIS A 163 7.98 8.61 1.61
N LEU A 164 8.32 7.64 0.79
CA LEU A 164 7.97 6.23 1.02
C LEU A 164 8.52 5.72 2.37
N GLU A 165 9.69 6.20 2.79
CA GLU A 165 10.32 5.83 4.06
C GLU A 165 9.45 6.21 5.27
N ASP A 166 8.81 7.39 5.24
CA ASP A 166 7.92 7.85 6.31
C ASP A 166 6.69 6.94 6.45
N ILE A 167 6.23 6.39 5.32
CA ILE A 167 5.13 5.41 5.32
C ILE A 167 5.60 4.07 5.89
N TRP A 168 6.85 3.67 5.63
CA TRP A 168 7.40 2.42 6.17
C TRP A 168 7.48 2.42 7.69
N GLU A 169 7.75 3.55 8.35
CA GLU A 169 7.69 3.66 9.80
C GLU A 169 6.27 3.38 10.33
N GLU A 170 5.25 3.90 9.67
CA GLU A 170 3.84 3.62 10.03
C GLU A 170 3.49 2.14 9.76
N TYR A 171 4.02 1.56 8.69
CA TYR A 171 3.87 0.14 8.37
C TYR A 171 4.57 -0.74 9.40
N ASN A 172 5.79 -0.42 9.81
CA ASN A 172 6.55 -1.18 10.81
C ASN A 172 5.84 -1.19 12.17
N ARG A 173 5.29 -0.07 12.60
CA ARG A 173 4.42 -0.03 13.79
C ARG A 173 3.20 -0.94 13.69
N ASN A 174 2.72 -1.21 12.48
CA ASN A 174 1.65 -2.18 12.25
C ASN A 174 2.16 -3.63 12.16
N ILE A 175 3.42 -3.86 11.79
CA ILE A 175 4.08 -5.19 11.81
C ILE A 175 4.26 -5.68 13.25
N GLU A 176 4.74 -4.86 14.18
CA GLU A 176 4.84 -5.22 15.60
C GLU A 176 3.53 -5.77 16.15
N ARG A 177 2.40 -5.23 15.72
CA ARG A 177 1.07 -5.77 16.03
C ARG A 177 0.79 -7.12 15.35
N ARG A 178 1.42 -7.43 14.22
CA ARG A 178 1.31 -8.74 13.57
C ARG A 178 2.13 -9.79 14.29
N ASP A 179 3.31 -9.45 14.76
CA ASP A 179 4.16 -10.36 15.54
C ASP A 179 3.42 -10.80 16.80
N THR A 180 2.76 -9.87 17.49
CA THR A 180 1.88 -10.20 18.63
C THR A 180 0.73 -11.14 18.25
N ILE A 181 0.16 -11.00 17.04
CA ILE A 181 -0.87 -11.92 16.54
C ILE A 181 -0.27 -13.29 16.23
N VAL A 182 0.91 -13.33 15.60
CA VAL A 182 1.61 -14.58 15.29
C VAL A 182 1.92 -15.34 16.58
N GLU A 183 2.50 -14.68 17.57
CA GLU A 183 2.78 -15.26 18.88
C GLU A 183 1.50 -15.81 19.54
N LYS A 184 0.44 -15.02 19.58
CA LYS A 184 -0.84 -15.40 20.18
C LYS A 184 -1.48 -16.64 19.55
N TYR A 185 -1.30 -16.84 18.26
CA TYR A 185 -1.93 -17.93 17.51
C TYR A 185 -0.94 -19.03 17.09
N SER A 186 0.31 -18.99 17.55
CA SER A 186 1.34 -20.01 17.27
C SER A 186 0.91 -21.41 17.75
N TYR A 187 0.11 -21.51 18.80
CA TYR A 187 -0.42 -22.77 19.31
C TYR A 187 -1.13 -23.61 18.23
N ILE A 188 -1.70 -22.97 17.19
CA ILE A 188 -2.34 -23.68 16.07
C ILE A 188 -1.30 -24.52 15.32
N ILE A 189 -0.09 -24.01 15.17
CA ILE A 189 1.03 -24.70 14.50
C ILE A 189 1.43 -25.91 15.36
N ASP A 190 1.60 -25.71 16.67
CA ASP A 190 2.03 -26.78 17.60
C ASP A 190 0.99 -27.90 17.68
N GLU A 191 -0.31 -27.57 17.74
CA GLU A 191 -1.39 -28.55 17.68
C GLU A 191 -1.35 -29.38 16.38
N GLN A 192 -1.11 -28.73 15.24
CA GLN A 192 -1.08 -29.43 13.95
C GLN A 192 0.19 -30.26 13.79
N LEU A 193 1.32 -29.80 14.26
CA LEU A 193 2.56 -30.60 14.29
C LEU A 193 2.34 -31.87 15.11
N SER A 194 1.73 -31.77 16.28
CA SER A 194 1.39 -32.93 17.11
C SER A 194 0.47 -33.92 16.39
N LYS A 195 -0.52 -33.43 15.64
CA LYS A 195 -1.42 -34.28 14.85
C LYS A 195 -0.70 -34.95 13.68
N ILE A 196 0.20 -34.23 13.01
CA ILE A 196 1.02 -34.78 11.91
C ILE A 196 1.93 -35.88 12.43
N HIS A 197 2.66 -35.67 13.54
CA HIS A 197 3.51 -36.69 14.16
C HIS A 197 2.72 -37.96 14.47
N LYS A 198 1.57 -37.85 15.14
CA LYS A 198 0.72 -38.99 15.46
C LYS A 198 0.23 -39.75 14.21
N LYS A 199 -0.09 -39.03 13.12
CA LYS A 199 -0.50 -39.65 11.85
C LYS A 199 0.65 -40.42 11.19
N ILE A 200 1.86 -39.83 11.17
CA ILE A 200 3.06 -40.47 10.60
C ILE A 200 3.46 -41.69 11.43
N GLU A 201 3.50 -41.57 12.76
CA GLU A 201 3.83 -42.70 13.64
C GLU A 201 2.82 -43.87 13.51
N LYS A 202 1.54 -43.56 13.47
CA LYS A 202 0.49 -44.58 13.29
C LYS A 202 0.71 -45.32 11.97
N ARG A 203 0.98 -44.61 10.91
CA ARG A 203 1.24 -45.17 9.59
C ARG A 203 2.50 -46.05 9.58
N ASN A 204 3.60 -45.56 10.16
CA ASN A 204 4.85 -46.32 10.19
C ASN A 204 4.70 -47.63 10.98
N ARG A 205 3.88 -47.62 12.05
CA ARG A 205 3.51 -48.87 12.75
C ARG A 205 2.74 -49.84 11.84
N TYR A 206 1.80 -49.37 11.02
CA TYR A 206 1.08 -50.22 10.08
C TYR A 206 1.98 -50.79 9.00
N ILE A 207 2.91 -50.02 8.46
CA ILE A 207 3.89 -50.50 7.47
C ILE A 207 4.77 -51.61 8.10
N HIS A 208 5.29 -51.36 9.29
CA HIS A 208 6.16 -52.34 10.00
C HIS A 208 5.43 -53.64 10.39
N ILE A 209 4.14 -53.57 10.68
CA ILE A 209 3.28 -54.74 10.94
C ILE A 209 3.07 -55.52 9.64
N ALA A 210 2.80 -54.84 8.52
CA ALA A 210 2.60 -55.48 7.22
C ALA A 210 3.89 -56.14 6.69
N GLU A 211 5.06 -55.54 6.94
CA GLU A 211 6.35 -56.12 6.57
C GLU A 211 6.77 -57.35 7.42
N LYS A 212 6.21 -57.50 8.60
CA LYS A 212 6.47 -58.66 9.49
C LYS A 212 5.44 -59.79 9.40
N GLY A 213 4.37 -59.56 8.65
CA GLY A 213 3.28 -60.52 8.47
C GLY A 213 3.41 -61.35 7.19
N GLU A 214 4.49 -61.19 6.41
CA GLU A 214 4.98 -62.11 5.37
C GLU A 214 6.10 -62.99 5.97
#